data_0f1d6052d211b848a4345930c42ece4b
#
_entry.id   0f1d6052d211b848a4345930c42ece4b
#
_cell.length_a   1.000
_cell.length_b   1.000
_cell.length_c   1.000
_cell.angle_alpha   90.00
_cell.angle_beta   90.00
_cell.angle_gamma   90.00
#
_symmetry.space_group_name_H-M   'P 1'
#
loop_
_entity.id
_entity.type
_entity.pdbx_description
1 polymer ?
#
loop_
_entity_poly.entity_id
_entity_poly.type
_entity_poly.pdbx_seq_one_letter_code
_entity_poly.pdbx_strand_id
1 'polypeptide(L)'
;MGYTFGAMPWNQVTPMEEKHRFVSLAGTGQFTVTELCTEFKVSRKTGHKWLRRYQAEGSGGLRDRSRRPHGCAHQTAGQIERLILRERRRHRTWGPKKLRRLLRRDHRIRRPPAASTIAGVLRRHGLSQRVRRKPGLYDVPRQALTQPTHPNHVWTVDFKGWFTLGNGERCDPLTVCDLFSRYYLACRARPNQQFQGTLRACKKLMRHHGLPKIIRVDNGPPFASLALGRLSLLSVWWINQGIAVEFIRPASPQENGSHERGHRDLKAEATQPPSPTFPAQQRRFDRWQHQRNHVRPHEALGQLCPAQIYHRSQRRLRENDKIVRYPKGFLVRKVSISGHLWHEGHNYHLGEVFANCHVGLRVDSAGRTELHFANIHLGYLYYDPAERLRPPAYVVPPNHKLLAIPQPITKPKV
;
A
#
# COMPACT_ATOMS: atom_id res chain seq x y z
N MET A 1 -7.69 -32.05 65.39
CA MET A 1 -8.03 -31.50 64.05
C MET A 1 -7.64 -30.06 64.05
N GLY A 2 -6.48 -29.72 63.49
CA GLY A 2 -5.98 -28.37 63.42
C GLY A 2 -6.52 -27.68 62.14
N TYR A 3 -7.30 -26.62 62.29
CA TYR A 3 -7.69 -25.75 61.19
C TYR A 3 -6.53 -24.81 60.91
N THR A 4 -5.81 -25.05 59.82
CA THR A 4 -4.91 -24.05 59.20
C THR A 4 -5.77 -22.97 58.57
N PHE A 5 -5.79 -21.79 59.15
CA PHE A 5 -6.36 -20.59 58.52
C PHE A 5 -5.48 -20.24 57.33
N GLY A 6 -5.98 -20.52 56.11
CA GLY A 6 -5.39 -20.07 54.86
C GLY A 6 -5.31 -18.54 54.85
N ALA A 7 -4.19 -18.02 54.44
CA ALA A 7 -3.97 -16.58 54.29
C ALA A 7 -5.05 -15.96 53.40
N MET A 8 -5.83 -15.01 53.95
CA MET A 8 -6.85 -14.27 53.20
C MET A 8 -6.20 -13.45 52.10
N PRO A 9 -6.70 -13.46 50.85
CA PRO A 9 -6.07 -12.76 49.71
C PRO A 9 -6.21 -11.24 49.71
N TRP A 10 -6.72 -10.64 50.79
CA TRP A 10 -7.11 -9.22 50.86
C TRP A 10 -6.06 -8.30 51.47
N ASN A 11 -4.88 -8.79 51.88
CA ASN A 11 -3.82 -7.99 52.50
C ASN A 11 -2.71 -7.52 51.53
N GLN A 12 -3.03 -7.27 50.26
CA GLN A 12 -2.12 -6.49 49.42
C GLN A 12 -2.28 -5.00 49.70
N VAL A 13 -1.60 -4.53 50.72
CA VAL A 13 -1.55 -3.11 51.08
C VAL A 13 -0.69 -2.38 50.07
N THR A 14 -1.19 -1.32 49.48
CA THR A 14 -0.39 -0.51 48.53
C THR A 14 0.69 0.27 49.30
N PRO A 15 1.85 0.57 48.68
CA PRO A 15 2.87 1.42 49.29
C PRO A 15 2.34 2.77 49.76
N MET A 16 1.25 3.26 49.20
CA MET A 16 0.61 4.51 49.57
C MET A 16 -0.18 4.37 50.89
N GLU A 17 -0.91 3.28 51.04
CA GLU A 17 -1.64 2.94 52.28
C GLU A 17 -0.68 2.71 53.44
N GLU A 18 0.43 2.02 53.23
CA GLU A 18 1.47 1.85 54.24
C GLU A 18 2.08 3.21 54.69
N LYS A 19 2.34 4.11 53.76
CA LYS A 19 2.81 5.46 54.09
C LYS A 19 1.75 6.24 54.91
N HIS A 20 0.47 6.13 54.55
CA HIS A 20 -0.62 6.73 55.30
C HIS A 20 -0.72 6.17 56.73
N ARG A 21 -0.67 4.84 56.85
CA ARG A 21 -0.71 4.15 58.15
C ARG A 21 0.46 4.57 59.04
N PHE A 22 1.67 4.66 58.48
CA PHE A 22 2.88 5.11 59.17
C PHE A 22 2.70 6.53 59.75
N VAL A 23 2.26 7.50 58.90
CA VAL A 23 2.12 8.90 59.37
C VAL A 23 0.93 9.09 60.34
N SER A 24 -0.15 8.30 60.16
CA SER A 24 -1.30 8.34 61.11
C SER A 24 -0.89 7.84 62.49
N LEU A 25 -0.19 6.69 62.58
CA LEU A 25 0.30 6.16 63.86
C LEU A 25 1.31 7.10 64.51
N ALA A 26 2.20 7.73 63.75
CA ALA A 26 3.10 8.74 64.28
C ALA A 26 2.37 9.98 64.84
N GLY A 27 1.22 10.34 64.26
CA GLY A 27 0.35 11.44 64.74
C GLY A 27 -0.39 11.16 66.03
N THR A 28 -0.57 9.87 66.43
CA THR A 28 -1.22 9.52 67.74
C THR A 28 -0.33 9.81 68.92
N GLY A 29 0.97 9.97 68.74
CA GLY A 29 1.93 10.19 69.84
C GLY A 29 2.18 8.94 70.74
N GLN A 30 1.57 7.79 70.45
CA GLN A 30 1.70 6.56 71.18
C GLN A 30 2.98 5.78 70.87
N PHE A 31 3.61 6.05 69.73
CA PHE A 31 4.81 5.34 69.24
C PHE A 31 5.91 6.34 68.89
N THR A 32 7.11 5.99 69.22
CA THR A 32 8.28 6.75 68.70
C THR A 32 8.52 6.51 67.24
N VAL A 33 9.08 7.46 66.51
CA VAL A 33 9.41 7.33 65.09
C VAL A 33 10.38 6.13 64.86
N THR A 34 11.20 5.82 65.88
CA THR A 34 12.16 4.69 65.79
C THR A 34 11.44 3.36 65.83
N GLU A 35 10.48 3.16 66.70
CA GLU A 35 9.64 1.96 66.79
C GLU A 35 8.86 1.75 65.50
N LEU A 36 8.21 2.82 65.00
CA LEU A 36 7.48 2.75 63.76
C LEU A 36 8.39 2.40 62.55
N CYS A 37 9.59 2.98 62.50
CA CYS A 37 10.52 2.64 61.44
C CYS A 37 10.97 1.16 61.48
N THR A 38 11.09 0.58 62.67
CA THR A 38 11.38 -0.85 62.85
C THR A 38 10.23 -1.72 62.39
N GLU A 39 9.01 -1.40 62.81
CA GLU A 39 7.78 -2.12 62.47
C GLU A 39 7.53 -2.09 60.92
N PHE A 40 7.62 -0.91 60.32
CA PHE A 40 7.40 -0.74 58.87
C PHE A 40 8.63 -1.08 58.04
N LYS A 41 9.71 -1.57 58.64
CA LYS A 41 10.97 -1.97 57.97
C LYS A 41 11.54 -0.86 57.08
N VAL A 42 11.47 0.39 57.52
CA VAL A 42 12.03 1.55 56.81
C VAL A 42 13.13 2.23 57.62
N SER A 43 14.06 2.89 56.93
CA SER A 43 15.09 3.66 57.66
C SER A 43 14.50 4.88 58.34
N ARG A 44 15.10 5.31 59.48
CA ARG A 44 14.72 6.54 60.18
C ARG A 44 14.70 7.76 59.26
N LYS A 45 15.66 7.84 58.35
CA LYS A 45 15.70 8.88 57.30
C LYS A 45 14.44 8.87 56.42
N THR A 46 13.94 7.68 56.05
CA THR A 46 12.71 7.49 55.25
C THR A 46 11.48 7.89 56.10
N GLY A 47 11.38 7.47 57.35
CA GLY A 47 10.28 7.85 58.24
C GLY A 47 10.16 9.34 58.39
N HIS A 48 11.25 10.03 58.78
CA HIS A 48 11.27 11.50 58.90
C HIS A 48 10.99 12.24 57.61
N LYS A 49 11.41 11.65 56.47
CA LYS A 49 11.07 12.21 55.14
C LYS A 49 9.55 12.22 54.92
N TRP A 50 8.87 11.13 55.22
CA TRP A 50 7.43 11.02 54.99
C TRP A 50 6.65 11.88 55.99
N LEU A 51 7.04 11.94 57.26
CA LEU A 51 6.45 12.84 58.24
C LEU A 51 6.53 14.31 57.82
N ARG A 52 7.73 14.78 57.43
CA ARG A 52 7.93 16.13 56.96
C ARG A 52 7.07 16.48 55.75
N ARG A 53 6.96 15.56 54.80
CA ARG A 53 6.15 15.77 53.61
C ARG A 53 4.66 15.79 53.91
N TYR A 54 4.21 14.96 54.84
CA TYR A 54 2.83 14.94 55.29
C TYR A 54 2.47 16.21 56.05
N GLN A 55 3.34 16.70 56.89
CA GLN A 55 3.15 17.97 57.60
C GLN A 55 3.05 19.17 56.65
N ALA A 56 3.86 19.17 55.57
CA ALA A 56 3.89 20.27 54.60
C ALA A 56 2.77 20.24 53.56
N GLU A 57 2.37 19.07 53.10
CA GLU A 57 1.53 18.89 51.89
C GLU A 57 0.34 17.94 52.13
N GLY A 58 0.10 17.51 53.37
CA GLY A 58 -0.94 16.53 53.73
C GLY A 58 -0.74 15.19 52.95
N SER A 59 -1.83 14.52 52.67
CA SER A 59 -1.82 13.24 51.91
C SER A 59 -1.15 13.35 50.54
N GLY A 60 -1.13 14.53 49.92
CA GLY A 60 -0.43 14.78 48.66
C GLY A 60 1.08 14.59 48.74
N GLY A 61 1.68 14.90 49.90
CA GLY A 61 3.12 14.75 50.17
C GLY A 61 3.62 13.31 50.21
N LEU A 62 2.70 12.35 50.43
CA LEU A 62 3.03 10.91 50.46
C LEU A 62 3.16 10.29 49.07
N ARG A 63 2.74 11.00 48.01
CA ARG A 63 2.94 10.53 46.62
C ARG A 63 4.42 10.54 46.27
N ASP A 64 4.81 9.58 45.44
CA ASP A 64 6.17 9.54 44.94
C ASP A 64 6.40 10.71 43.96
N ARG A 65 7.41 11.51 44.26
CA ARG A 65 7.83 12.62 43.39
C ARG A 65 8.62 12.10 42.22
N SER A 66 8.49 12.75 41.07
CA SER A 66 9.31 12.45 39.92
C SER A 66 10.80 12.49 40.26
N ARG A 67 11.53 11.43 39.91
CA ARG A 67 13.01 11.38 40.03
C ARG A 67 13.72 12.05 38.86
N ARG A 68 12.96 12.65 37.94
CA ARG A 68 13.53 13.34 36.79
C ARG A 68 14.32 14.56 37.23
N PRO A 69 15.56 14.76 36.75
CA PRO A 69 16.30 15.99 37.00
C PRO A 69 15.52 17.23 36.54
N HIS A 70 15.59 18.31 37.29
CA HIS A 70 14.94 19.59 36.99
C HIS A 70 15.52 20.22 35.69
N GLY A 71 16.80 20.00 35.42
CA GLY A 71 17.47 20.41 34.19
C GLY A 71 18.13 19.19 33.50
N CYS A 72 18.13 19.15 32.19
CA CYS A 72 18.79 18.13 31.41
C CYS A 72 19.60 18.83 30.29
N ALA A 73 20.94 18.73 30.36
CA ALA A 73 21.84 19.35 29.39
C ALA A 73 21.57 18.90 27.94
N HIS A 74 20.97 17.70 27.76
CA HIS A 74 20.62 17.15 26.46
C HIS A 74 19.15 17.36 26.07
N GLN A 75 18.43 18.24 26.79
CA GLN A 75 17.03 18.54 26.43
C GLN A 75 16.99 19.25 25.08
N THR A 76 16.06 18.81 24.23
CA THR A 76 15.80 19.50 22.94
C THR A 76 15.40 20.94 23.20
N ALA A 77 16.08 21.90 22.55
CA ALA A 77 15.76 23.32 22.68
C ALA A 77 14.29 23.58 22.34
N GLY A 78 13.62 24.42 23.15
CA GLY A 78 12.20 24.70 23.02
C GLY A 78 11.80 25.23 21.62
N GLN A 79 12.69 25.96 20.95
CA GLN A 79 12.47 26.40 19.56
C GLN A 79 12.37 25.22 18.60
N ILE A 80 13.24 24.21 18.73
CA ILE A 80 13.22 22.99 17.90
C ILE A 80 11.97 22.15 18.21
N GLU A 81 11.59 22.06 19.48
CA GLU A 81 10.37 21.36 19.88
C GLU A 81 9.12 22.01 19.28
N ARG A 82 8.98 23.33 19.37
CA ARG A 82 7.89 24.08 18.70
C ARG A 82 7.87 23.84 17.19
N LEU A 83 9.03 23.80 16.55
CA LEU A 83 9.16 23.54 15.14
C LEU A 83 8.70 22.12 14.77
N ILE A 84 9.10 21.10 15.54
CA ILE A 84 8.65 19.71 15.38
C ILE A 84 7.13 19.64 15.44
N LEU A 85 6.53 20.28 16.44
CA LEU A 85 5.08 20.29 16.63
C LEU A 85 4.34 21.00 15.50
N ARG A 86 4.87 22.14 15.01
CA ARG A 86 4.34 22.86 13.86
C ARG A 86 4.34 22.00 12.61
N GLU A 87 5.46 21.37 12.28
CA GLU A 87 5.58 20.52 11.11
C GLU A 87 4.72 19.24 11.23
N ARG A 88 4.57 18.69 12.45
CA ARG A 88 3.66 17.56 12.67
C ARG A 88 2.20 17.92 12.47
N ARG A 89 1.77 19.09 12.88
CA ARG A 89 0.39 19.58 12.65
C ARG A 89 0.13 19.82 11.16
N ARG A 90 1.13 20.34 10.43
CA ARG A 90 1.08 20.53 8.98
C ARG A 90 1.06 19.21 8.21
N HIS A 91 1.78 18.20 8.69
CA HIS A 91 1.97 16.89 8.07
C HIS A 91 1.53 15.77 9.01
N ARG A 92 0.23 15.64 9.23
CA ARG A 92 -0.37 14.74 10.23
C ARG A 92 0.05 13.28 10.12
N THR A 93 0.35 12.79 8.91
CA THR A 93 0.71 11.40 8.64
C THR A 93 2.22 11.13 8.65
N TRP A 94 3.06 12.19 8.80
CA TRP A 94 4.50 12.02 8.70
C TRP A 94 5.11 11.58 10.04
N GLY A 95 5.87 10.46 9.99
CA GLY A 95 6.56 9.95 11.16
C GLY A 95 7.86 10.70 11.47
N PRO A 96 8.49 10.40 12.63
CA PRO A 96 9.68 11.09 13.13
C PRO A 96 10.86 11.15 12.14
N LYS A 97 11.12 10.07 11.39
CA LYS A 97 12.19 10.02 10.38
C LYS A 97 12.01 11.07 9.28
N LYS A 98 10.76 11.26 8.81
CA LYS A 98 10.43 12.26 7.78
C LYS A 98 10.54 13.67 8.33
N LEU A 99 10.04 13.90 9.54
CA LEU A 99 10.18 15.20 10.22
C LEU A 99 11.65 15.57 10.43
N ARG A 100 12.48 14.61 10.85
CA ARG A 100 13.93 14.82 10.97
C ARG A 100 14.55 15.27 9.64
N ARG A 101 14.19 14.61 8.53
CA ARG A 101 14.66 15.00 7.19
C ARG A 101 14.22 16.40 6.81
N LEU A 102 12.96 16.76 7.10
CA LEU A 102 12.40 18.09 6.87
C LEU A 102 13.17 19.18 7.65
N LEU A 103 13.39 18.93 8.95
CA LEU A 103 14.18 19.85 9.79
C LEU A 103 15.57 20.13 9.22
N ARG A 104 16.22 19.10 8.68
CA ARG A 104 17.56 19.24 8.08
C ARG A 104 17.50 19.98 6.73
N ARG A 105 16.54 19.64 5.86
CA ARG A 105 16.45 20.13 4.48
C ARG A 105 15.87 21.54 4.41
N ASP A 106 14.70 21.74 5.02
CA ASP A 106 13.89 22.94 4.82
C ASP A 106 14.16 24.00 5.90
N HIS A 107 14.47 23.57 7.11
CA HIS A 107 14.79 24.47 8.23
C HIS A 107 16.31 24.59 8.47
N ARG A 108 17.13 23.96 7.63
CA ARG A 108 18.61 24.05 7.66
C ARG A 108 19.24 23.73 9.02
N ILE A 109 18.55 22.94 9.86
CA ILE A 109 19.09 22.52 11.15
C ILE A 109 20.21 21.52 10.89
N ARG A 110 21.45 21.92 11.13
CA ARG A 110 22.64 21.10 10.84
C ARG A 110 22.64 19.77 11.59
N ARG A 111 22.21 19.77 12.87
CA ARG A 111 22.10 18.59 13.74
C ARG A 111 20.70 18.45 14.32
N PRO A 112 19.72 17.99 13.52
CA PRO A 112 18.38 17.80 14.03
C PRO A 112 18.34 16.64 15.04
N PRO A 113 17.45 16.69 16.05
CA PRO A 113 17.29 15.61 17.02
C PRO A 113 17.13 14.25 16.37
N ALA A 114 17.53 13.18 17.06
CA ALA A 114 17.31 11.82 16.61
C ALA A 114 15.82 11.53 16.41
N ALA A 115 15.50 10.57 15.54
CA ALA A 115 14.11 10.21 15.28
C ALA A 115 13.41 9.70 16.54
N SER A 116 14.11 9.02 17.45
CA SER A 116 13.62 8.60 18.77
C SER A 116 13.27 9.80 19.66
N THR A 117 14.10 10.82 19.68
CA THR A 117 13.87 12.08 20.40
C THR A 117 12.62 12.79 19.86
N ILE A 118 12.51 12.92 18.54
CA ILE A 118 11.31 13.48 17.89
C ILE A 118 10.06 12.66 18.25
N ALA A 119 10.16 11.31 18.25
CA ALA A 119 9.06 10.45 18.67
C ALA A 119 8.66 10.69 20.13
N GLY A 120 9.64 10.91 21.01
CA GLY A 120 9.42 11.28 22.41
C GLY A 120 8.68 12.61 22.56
N VAL A 121 9.10 13.64 21.80
CA VAL A 121 8.41 14.94 21.75
C VAL A 121 6.95 14.75 21.34
N LEU A 122 6.71 14.06 20.20
CA LEU A 122 5.36 13.83 19.70
C LEU A 122 4.47 13.07 20.70
N ARG A 123 5.06 12.11 21.43
CA ARG A 123 4.33 11.34 22.47
C ARG A 123 3.91 12.22 23.64
N ARG A 124 4.81 13.07 24.16
CA ARG A 124 4.50 13.99 25.25
C ARG A 124 3.36 14.95 24.90
N HIS A 125 3.24 15.33 23.63
CA HIS A 125 2.18 16.22 23.15
C HIS A 125 0.96 15.50 22.57
N GLY A 126 0.78 14.18 22.80
CA GLY A 126 -0.38 13.41 22.34
C GLY A 126 -0.47 13.25 20.82
N LEU A 127 0.61 13.55 20.07
CA LEU A 127 0.63 13.51 18.61
C LEU A 127 1.15 12.18 18.04
N SER A 128 1.37 11.17 18.89
CA SER A 128 1.74 9.81 18.48
C SER A 128 0.52 8.93 18.38
N GLN A 129 0.27 8.35 17.20
CA GLN A 129 -0.76 7.33 17.03
C GLN A 129 -0.15 5.93 17.20
N ARG A 130 -0.71 5.11 18.09
CA ARG A 130 -0.41 3.67 18.13
C ARG A 130 -1.05 3.01 16.92
N VAL A 131 -0.25 2.63 15.94
CA VAL A 131 -0.72 1.74 14.86
C VAL A 131 -0.65 0.31 15.40
N ARG A 132 -1.79 -0.32 15.66
CA ARG A 132 -1.84 -1.77 15.90
C ARG A 132 -1.37 -2.45 14.62
N ARG A 133 -0.22 -3.14 14.68
CA ARG A 133 0.18 -4.08 13.63
C ARG A 133 -0.82 -5.24 13.66
N LYS A 134 -1.54 -5.44 12.57
CA LYS A 134 -2.25 -6.70 12.37
C LYS A 134 -1.18 -7.80 12.31
N PRO A 135 -1.39 -8.96 12.95
CA PRO A 135 -0.54 -10.12 12.74
C PRO A 135 -0.43 -10.37 11.23
N GLY A 136 0.77 -10.65 10.75
CA GLY A 136 0.95 -11.02 9.35
C GLY A 136 0.09 -12.26 9.06
N LEU A 137 -0.79 -12.15 8.07
CA LEU A 137 -1.42 -13.32 7.49
C LEU A 137 -0.30 -14.23 6.95
N TYR A 138 -0.46 -15.54 7.15
CA TYR A 138 0.45 -16.61 6.78
C TYR A 138 1.19 -16.37 5.46
N ASP A 139 2.40 -16.87 5.39
CA ASP A 139 3.30 -16.78 4.23
C ASP A 139 2.69 -17.57 3.06
N VAL A 140 1.83 -16.89 2.30
CA VAL A 140 1.28 -17.46 1.06
C VAL A 140 2.39 -17.36 0.02
N PRO A 141 2.76 -18.45 -0.67
CA PRO A 141 3.78 -18.43 -1.71
C PRO A 141 3.50 -17.30 -2.69
N ARG A 142 4.44 -16.36 -2.82
CA ARG A 142 4.28 -15.17 -3.68
C ARG A 142 4.57 -15.57 -5.11
N GLN A 143 3.71 -15.13 -6.04
CA GLN A 143 4.08 -15.16 -7.45
C GLN A 143 5.31 -14.28 -7.66
N ALA A 144 6.24 -14.71 -8.49
CA ALA A 144 7.43 -13.93 -8.84
C ALA A 144 7.02 -12.74 -9.73
N LEU A 145 6.57 -11.64 -9.11
CA LEU A 145 6.30 -10.39 -9.81
C LEU A 145 7.60 -9.66 -10.11
N THR A 146 7.66 -8.99 -11.26
CA THR A 146 8.83 -8.24 -11.70
C THR A 146 9.24 -7.20 -10.66
N GLN A 147 10.47 -7.28 -10.16
CA GLN A 147 11.03 -6.26 -9.29
C GLN A 147 11.49 -5.06 -10.13
N PRO A 148 11.03 -3.83 -9.84
CA PRO A 148 11.44 -2.66 -10.60
C PRO A 148 12.91 -2.34 -10.34
N THR A 149 13.71 -2.17 -11.40
CA THR A 149 15.16 -1.89 -11.32
C THR A 149 15.54 -0.45 -11.68
N HIS A 150 14.64 0.27 -12.35
CA HIS A 150 14.84 1.66 -12.76
C HIS A 150 13.47 2.37 -12.95
N PRO A 151 13.43 3.72 -13.04
CA PRO A 151 12.20 4.44 -13.36
C PRO A 151 11.58 3.96 -14.68
N ASN A 152 10.25 3.92 -14.72
CA ASN A 152 9.46 3.42 -15.85
C ASN A 152 9.66 1.93 -16.22
N HIS A 153 10.28 1.15 -15.32
CA HIS A 153 10.28 -0.30 -15.48
C HIS A 153 8.89 -0.87 -15.24
N VAL A 154 8.32 -0.62 -14.07
CA VAL A 154 6.97 -1.09 -13.71
C VAL A 154 6.13 0.08 -13.21
N TRP A 155 5.02 0.35 -13.87
CA TRP A 155 3.97 1.23 -13.33
C TRP A 155 2.85 0.41 -12.73
N THR A 156 2.25 0.90 -11.64
CA THR A 156 0.99 0.39 -11.11
C THR A 156 -0.13 1.33 -11.48
N VAL A 157 -1.25 0.77 -11.93
CA VAL A 157 -2.48 1.50 -12.26
C VAL A 157 -3.59 0.90 -11.43
N ASP A 158 -4.32 1.75 -10.69
CA ASP A 158 -5.35 1.26 -9.78
C ASP A 158 -6.39 2.35 -9.48
N PHE A 159 -7.62 1.93 -9.19
CA PHE A 159 -8.66 2.79 -8.63
C PHE A 159 -8.68 2.67 -7.11
N LYS A 160 -8.61 3.80 -6.41
CA LYS A 160 -8.62 3.83 -4.94
C LYS A 160 -9.90 3.26 -4.31
N GLY A 161 -10.94 3.04 -5.09
CA GLY A 161 -12.30 2.87 -4.63
C GLY A 161 -13.00 4.24 -4.48
N TRP A 162 -14.31 4.23 -4.61
CA TRP A 162 -15.11 5.43 -4.70
C TRP A 162 -15.41 6.08 -3.34
N PHE A 163 -15.75 7.36 -3.40
CA PHE A 163 -16.34 8.13 -2.31
C PHE A 163 -17.27 9.21 -2.90
N THR A 164 -18.14 9.75 -2.06
CA THR A 164 -19.09 10.79 -2.47
C THR A 164 -18.49 12.17 -2.21
N LEU A 165 -18.60 13.06 -3.21
CA LEU A 165 -18.26 14.48 -3.09
C LEU A 165 -19.32 15.24 -2.28
N GLY A 166 -19.02 16.50 -1.91
CA GLY A 166 -19.94 17.33 -1.15
C GLY A 166 -21.25 17.64 -1.86
N ASN A 167 -21.27 17.60 -3.20
CA ASN A 167 -22.46 17.76 -4.04
C ASN A 167 -23.21 16.46 -4.34
N GLY A 168 -22.86 15.35 -3.68
CA GLY A 168 -23.51 14.04 -3.86
C GLY A 168 -22.95 13.20 -5.02
N GLU A 169 -22.07 13.73 -5.87
CA GLU A 169 -21.51 12.98 -7.00
C GLU A 169 -20.50 11.93 -6.54
N ARG A 170 -20.49 10.77 -7.21
CA ARG A 170 -19.52 9.71 -7.00
C ARG A 170 -18.16 10.07 -7.60
N CYS A 171 -17.08 9.88 -6.87
CA CYS A 171 -15.71 10.06 -7.33
C CYS A 171 -14.90 8.78 -7.16
N ASP A 172 -14.36 8.27 -8.28
CA ASP A 172 -13.45 7.13 -8.35
C ASP A 172 -12.03 7.64 -8.68
N PRO A 173 -11.11 7.76 -7.72
CA PRO A 173 -9.76 8.24 -7.99
C PRO A 173 -8.92 7.21 -8.75
N LEU A 174 -8.52 7.54 -9.98
CA LEU A 174 -7.53 6.79 -10.74
C LEU A 174 -6.14 7.23 -10.35
N THR A 175 -5.31 6.29 -9.92
CA THR A 175 -3.92 6.55 -9.55
C THR A 175 -2.96 5.74 -10.43
N VAL A 176 -1.86 6.37 -10.81
CA VAL A 176 -0.76 5.72 -11.54
C VAL A 176 0.54 6.08 -10.85
N CYS A 177 1.34 5.07 -10.52
CA CYS A 177 2.58 5.23 -9.78
C CYS A 177 3.72 4.44 -10.42
N ASP A 178 4.88 5.06 -10.59
CA ASP A 178 6.11 4.35 -10.90
C ASP A 178 6.63 3.61 -9.65
N LEU A 179 6.74 2.30 -9.75
CA LEU A 179 7.08 1.47 -8.59
C LEU A 179 8.51 1.63 -8.11
N PHE A 180 9.46 1.96 -8.99
CA PHE A 180 10.85 2.17 -8.60
C PHE A 180 11.03 3.46 -7.82
N SER A 181 10.69 4.57 -8.44
CA SER A 181 10.86 5.92 -7.85
C SER A 181 9.78 6.30 -6.85
N ARG A 182 8.67 5.55 -6.77
CA ARG A 182 7.48 5.90 -5.96
C ARG A 182 6.79 7.18 -6.43
N TYR A 183 7.09 7.64 -7.63
CA TYR A 183 6.55 8.85 -8.23
C TYR A 183 5.11 8.63 -8.71
N TYR A 184 4.17 9.43 -8.24
CA TYR A 184 2.80 9.41 -8.74
C TYR A 184 2.72 10.19 -10.05
N LEU A 185 2.52 9.45 -11.14
CA LEU A 185 2.35 10.01 -12.48
C LEU A 185 0.98 10.65 -12.64
N ALA A 186 -0.04 10.09 -11.99
CA ALA A 186 -1.38 10.62 -11.97
C ALA A 186 -2.10 10.33 -10.65
N CYS A 187 -2.96 11.27 -10.25
CA CYS A 187 -4.03 11.10 -9.29
C CYS A 187 -5.24 11.87 -9.85
N ARG A 188 -6.19 11.19 -10.48
CA ARG A 188 -7.27 11.82 -11.24
C ARG A 188 -8.63 11.48 -10.66
N ALA A 189 -9.42 12.51 -10.36
CA ALA A 189 -10.83 12.36 -10.00
C ALA A 189 -11.62 11.90 -11.24
N ARG A 190 -12.34 10.80 -11.12
CA ARG A 190 -13.16 10.23 -12.19
C ARG A 190 -14.58 10.00 -11.70
N PRO A 191 -15.60 10.19 -12.52
CA PRO A 191 -16.98 9.88 -12.15
C PRO A 191 -17.27 8.38 -12.11
N ASN A 192 -16.48 7.60 -12.83
CA ASN A 192 -16.61 6.15 -12.94
C ASN A 192 -15.28 5.51 -13.42
N GLN A 193 -15.30 4.17 -13.51
CA GLN A 193 -14.16 3.36 -13.93
C GLN A 193 -14.28 2.87 -15.38
N GLN A 194 -15.10 3.54 -16.20
CA GLN A 194 -15.35 3.12 -17.59
C GLN A 194 -14.09 3.17 -18.45
N PHE A 195 -14.03 2.23 -19.43
CA PHE A 195 -12.90 2.04 -20.33
C PHE A 195 -12.50 3.33 -21.07
N GLN A 196 -13.43 4.00 -21.76
CA GLN A 196 -13.14 5.17 -22.60
C GLN A 196 -12.48 6.32 -21.81
N GLY A 197 -12.99 6.56 -20.61
CA GLY A 197 -12.43 7.57 -19.73
C GLY A 197 -11.04 7.22 -19.22
N THR A 198 -10.84 5.96 -18.85
CA THR A 198 -9.53 5.45 -18.40
C THR A 198 -8.51 5.45 -19.52
N LEU A 199 -8.90 5.04 -20.72
CA LEU A 199 -8.04 5.08 -21.92
C LEU A 199 -7.57 6.51 -22.24
N ARG A 200 -8.48 7.50 -22.23
CA ARG A 200 -8.12 8.92 -22.44
C ARG A 200 -7.12 9.42 -21.40
N ALA A 201 -7.32 9.05 -20.15
CA ALA A 201 -6.39 9.40 -19.07
C ALA A 201 -5.01 8.76 -19.28
N CYS A 202 -4.96 7.46 -19.63
CA CYS A 202 -3.72 6.75 -19.94
C CYS A 202 -2.99 7.35 -21.15
N LYS A 203 -3.70 7.66 -22.24
CA LYS A 203 -3.10 8.30 -23.43
C LYS A 203 -2.46 9.65 -23.08
N LYS A 204 -3.19 10.53 -22.34
CA LYS A 204 -2.65 11.82 -21.88
C LYS A 204 -1.40 11.64 -21.02
N LEU A 205 -1.43 10.68 -20.10
CA LEU A 205 -0.32 10.35 -19.22
C LEU A 205 0.91 9.89 -20.00
N MET A 206 0.72 8.95 -20.92
CA MET A 206 1.80 8.35 -21.71
C MET A 206 2.41 9.32 -22.72
N ARG A 207 1.63 10.26 -23.28
CA ARG A 207 2.19 11.35 -24.08
C ARG A 207 3.15 12.25 -23.27
N HIS A 208 2.83 12.48 -22.00
CA HIS A 208 3.64 13.33 -21.13
C HIS A 208 4.85 12.61 -20.54
N HIS A 209 4.69 11.39 -20.06
CA HIS A 209 5.71 10.65 -19.33
C HIS A 209 6.46 9.59 -20.16
N GLY A 210 5.97 9.29 -21.36
CA GLY A 210 6.41 8.13 -22.16
C GLY A 210 5.79 6.83 -21.65
N LEU A 211 6.28 5.69 -22.16
CA LEU A 211 5.73 4.37 -21.89
C LEU A 211 6.57 3.60 -20.86
N PRO A 212 5.95 2.88 -19.90
CA PRO A 212 6.65 1.92 -19.05
C PRO A 212 7.00 0.66 -19.85
N LYS A 213 7.83 -0.21 -19.28
CA LYS A 213 8.03 -1.57 -19.80
C LYS A 213 6.86 -2.48 -19.41
N ILE A 214 6.38 -2.34 -18.18
CA ILE A 214 5.35 -3.19 -17.59
C ILE A 214 4.30 -2.31 -16.90
N ILE A 215 3.03 -2.68 -17.03
CA ILE A 215 1.94 -2.17 -16.23
C ILE A 215 1.41 -3.30 -15.35
N ARG A 216 1.42 -3.08 -14.03
CA ARG A 216 0.86 -3.98 -13.03
C ARG A 216 -0.50 -3.48 -12.58
N VAL A 217 -1.50 -4.35 -12.64
CA VAL A 217 -2.91 -4.06 -12.31
C VAL A 217 -3.53 -5.14 -11.44
N ASP A 218 -4.66 -4.85 -10.85
CA ASP A 218 -5.53 -5.84 -10.23
C ASP A 218 -6.33 -6.64 -11.28
N ASN A 219 -7.18 -7.55 -10.81
CA ASN A 219 -8.02 -8.40 -11.67
C ASN A 219 -9.43 -7.83 -11.88
N GLY A 220 -9.66 -6.58 -11.52
CA GLY A 220 -10.95 -5.91 -11.67
C GLY A 220 -11.09 -5.12 -12.97
N PRO A 221 -12.33 -4.81 -13.40
CA PRO A 221 -12.56 -3.90 -14.50
C PRO A 221 -12.06 -2.48 -14.16
N PRO A 222 -11.57 -1.71 -15.12
CA PRO A 222 -11.48 -1.96 -16.56
C PRO A 222 -10.18 -2.66 -16.98
N PHE A 223 -9.35 -3.15 -16.04
CA PHE A 223 -8.00 -3.66 -16.30
C PHE A 223 -7.99 -5.11 -16.75
N ALA A 224 -8.89 -5.93 -16.19
CA ALA A 224 -9.10 -7.33 -16.54
C ALA A 224 -10.53 -7.61 -16.96
N SER A 225 -10.77 -8.73 -17.63
CA SER A 225 -12.08 -9.23 -18.04
C SER A 225 -12.16 -10.75 -17.90
N LEU A 226 -13.30 -11.34 -18.28
CA LEU A 226 -13.48 -12.80 -18.36
C LEU A 226 -13.01 -13.36 -19.73
N ALA A 227 -12.52 -12.52 -20.65
CA ALA A 227 -12.02 -12.96 -21.95
C ALA A 227 -10.73 -13.79 -21.83
N LEU A 228 -10.30 -14.37 -22.94
CA LEU A 228 -9.08 -15.18 -23.02
C LEU A 228 -7.87 -14.43 -22.45
N GLY A 229 -7.08 -15.12 -21.66
CA GLY A 229 -5.93 -14.53 -20.96
C GLY A 229 -6.30 -13.47 -19.93
N ARG A 230 -7.59 -13.34 -19.56
CA ARG A 230 -8.14 -12.29 -18.66
C ARG A 230 -7.96 -10.87 -19.20
N LEU A 231 -7.70 -10.73 -20.49
CA LEU A 231 -7.43 -9.45 -21.10
C LEU A 231 -8.70 -8.62 -21.28
N SER A 232 -8.58 -7.32 -21.03
CA SER A 232 -9.60 -6.31 -21.32
C SER A 232 -9.20 -5.48 -22.53
N LEU A 233 -10.10 -4.66 -23.05
CA LEU A 233 -9.79 -3.69 -24.12
C LEU A 233 -8.60 -2.79 -23.74
N LEU A 234 -8.47 -2.43 -22.45
CA LEU A 234 -7.39 -1.57 -21.97
C LEU A 234 -6.05 -2.32 -21.93
N SER A 235 -6.03 -3.55 -21.42
CA SER A 235 -4.81 -4.38 -21.40
C SER A 235 -4.36 -4.75 -22.80
N VAL A 236 -5.28 -5.09 -23.72
CA VAL A 236 -4.96 -5.31 -25.14
C VAL A 236 -4.38 -4.04 -25.76
N TRP A 237 -4.92 -2.86 -25.47
CA TRP A 237 -4.36 -1.60 -25.96
C TRP A 237 -2.94 -1.37 -25.43
N TRP A 238 -2.65 -1.62 -24.14
CA TRP A 238 -1.29 -1.50 -23.59
C TRP A 238 -0.30 -2.44 -24.30
N ILE A 239 -0.71 -3.71 -24.51
CA ILE A 239 0.13 -4.72 -25.19
C ILE A 239 0.44 -4.26 -26.62
N ASN A 240 -0.53 -3.71 -27.35
CA ASN A 240 -0.32 -3.14 -28.68
C ASN A 240 0.65 -1.93 -28.68
N GLN A 241 0.82 -1.25 -27.55
CA GLN A 241 1.87 -0.24 -27.36
C GLN A 241 3.23 -0.83 -26.97
N GLY A 242 3.36 -2.16 -26.93
CA GLY A 242 4.58 -2.85 -26.50
C GLY A 242 4.82 -2.77 -24.99
N ILE A 243 3.76 -2.67 -24.20
CA ILE A 243 3.81 -2.69 -22.74
C ILE A 243 3.36 -4.08 -22.28
N ALA A 244 4.16 -4.76 -21.48
CA ALA A 244 3.73 -6.00 -20.84
C ALA A 244 2.72 -5.71 -19.70
N VAL A 245 1.73 -6.59 -19.53
CA VAL A 245 0.73 -6.49 -18.46
C VAL A 245 0.97 -7.58 -17.44
N GLU A 246 1.06 -7.21 -16.20
CA GLU A 246 1.20 -8.09 -15.03
C GLU A 246 -0.06 -8.00 -14.16
N PHE A 247 -0.77 -9.10 -13.98
CA PHE A 247 -1.90 -9.19 -13.06
C PHE A 247 -1.43 -9.68 -11.71
N ILE A 248 -1.82 -8.99 -10.62
CA ILE A 248 -1.65 -9.52 -9.27
C ILE A 248 -2.58 -10.72 -9.05
N ARG A 249 -2.24 -11.62 -8.12
CA ARG A 249 -3.12 -12.73 -7.79
C ARG A 249 -4.45 -12.24 -7.21
N PRO A 250 -5.56 -12.91 -7.49
CA PRO A 250 -6.84 -12.63 -6.83
C PRO A 250 -6.67 -12.68 -5.30
N ALA A 251 -7.34 -11.76 -4.59
CA ALA A 251 -7.30 -11.63 -3.14
C ALA A 251 -5.88 -11.47 -2.53
N SER A 252 -4.89 -11.03 -3.31
CA SER A 252 -3.51 -10.83 -2.86
C SER A 252 -3.09 -9.34 -2.88
N PRO A 253 -3.75 -8.47 -2.12
CA PRO A 253 -3.47 -7.04 -2.11
C PRO A 253 -2.03 -6.73 -1.68
N GLN A 254 -1.38 -7.58 -0.87
CA GLN A 254 0.00 -7.44 -0.45
C GLN A 254 1.00 -7.39 -1.63
N GLU A 255 0.66 -7.95 -2.79
CA GLU A 255 1.47 -7.89 -4.01
C GLU A 255 1.53 -6.47 -4.60
N ASN A 256 0.55 -5.62 -4.25
CA ASN A 256 0.53 -4.19 -4.56
C ASN A 256 0.70 -3.29 -3.31
N GLY A 257 1.28 -3.81 -2.24
CA GLY A 257 1.34 -3.16 -0.91
C GLY A 257 1.99 -1.77 -0.90
N SER A 258 2.79 -1.44 -1.92
CA SER A 258 3.34 -0.09 -2.13
C SER A 258 2.24 0.90 -2.55
N HIS A 259 1.37 0.48 -3.48
CA HIS A 259 0.26 1.27 -3.99
C HIS A 259 -0.83 1.43 -2.92
N GLU A 260 -1.17 0.36 -2.21
CA GLU A 260 -2.12 0.37 -1.09
C GLU A 260 -1.72 1.35 0.02
N ARG A 261 -0.42 1.39 0.35
CA ARG A 261 0.08 2.39 1.31
C ARG A 261 -0.13 3.81 0.80
N GLY A 262 0.07 4.03 -0.50
CA GLY A 262 -0.23 5.30 -1.16
C GLY A 262 -1.72 5.65 -1.10
N HIS A 263 -2.60 4.68 -1.34
CA HIS A 263 -4.04 4.86 -1.24
C HIS A 263 -4.52 5.17 0.18
N ARG A 264 -3.90 4.56 1.20
CA ARG A 264 -4.17 4.91 2.59
C ARG A 264 -3.79 6.36 2.91
N ASP A 265 -2.61 6.80 2.42
CA ASP A 265 -2.18 8.19 2.56
C ASP A 265 -3.12 9.14 1.80
N LEU A 266 -3.50 8.80 0.56
CA LEU A 266 -4.46 9.57 -0.25
C LEU A 266 -5.80 9.73 0.45
N LYS A 267 -6.33 8.64 1.03
CA LYS A 267 -7.58 8.66 1.80
C LYS A 267 -7.49 9.64 2.96
N ALA A 268 -6.44 9.54 3.76
CA ALA A 268 -6.28 10.37 4.96
C ALA A 268 -6.00 11.86 4.67
N GLU A 269 -5.34 12.15 3.54
CA GLU A 269 -4.82 13.50 3.24
C GLU A 269 -5.68 14.26 2.22
N ALA A 270 -6.34 13.54 1.29
CA ALA A 270 -6.97 14.18 0.14
C ALA A 270 -8.41 13.76 -0.18
N THR A 271 -9.01 12.81 0.57
CA THR A 271 -10.42 12.44 0.38
C THR A 271 -11.30 12.73 1.59
N GLN A 272 -10.70 13.10 2.73
CA GLN A 272 -11.45 13.37 3.97
C GLN A 272 -11.07 14.75 4.54
N PRO A 273 -12.06 15.65 4.78
CA PRO A 273 -13.41 15.58 4.22
C PRO A 273 -13.38 15.68 2.70
N PRO A 274 -14.42 15.19 1.96
CA PRO A 274 -14.46 15.32 0.51
C PRO A 274 -14.59 16.77 0.09
N SER A 275 -14.11 17.10 -1.12
CA SER A 275 -14.31 18.43 -1.70
C SER A 275 -15.72 18.58 -2.26
N PRO A 276 -16.26 19.82 -2.39
CA PRO A 276 -17.65 20.00 -2.82
C PRO A 276 -17.91 19.61 -4.28
N THR A 277 -16.92 19.70 -5.18
CA THR A 277 -17.09 19.44 -6.62
C THR A 277 -15.88 18.72 -7.21
N PHE A 278 -16.03 18.12 -8.41
CA PHE A 278 -14.93 17.49 -9.15
C PHE A 278 -13.72 18.40 -9.36
N PRO A 279 -13.88 19.65 -9.85
CA PRO A 279 -12.74 20.54 -10.04
C PRO A 279 -12.01 20.84 -8.72
N ALA A 280 -12.74 21.04 -7.63
CA ALA A 280 -12.15 21.27 -6.32
C ALA A 280 -11.42 20.02 -5.81
N GLN A 281 -11.98 18.82 -6.02
CA GLN A 281 -11.35 17.55 -5.67
C GLN A 281 -10.09 17.30 -6.51
N GLN A 282 -10.12 17.60 -7.82
CA GLN A 282 -8.94 17.47 -8.67
C GLN A 282 -7.81 18.39 -8.21
N ARG A 283 -8.11 19.68 -7.92
CA ARG A 283 -7.10 20.59 -7.37
C ARG A 283 -6.48 20.08 -6.07
N ARG A 284 -7.28 19.39 -5.23
CA ARG A 284 -6.79 18.78 -4.00
C ARG A 284 -5.89 17.57 -4.28
N PHE A 285 -6.25 16.73 -5.26
CA PHE A 285 -5.40 15.63 -5.72
C PHE A 285 -4.10 16.13 -6.34
N ASP A 286 -4.13 17.19 -7.14
CA ASP A 286 -2.93 17.77 -7.75
C ASP A 286 -1.97 18.30 -6.67
N ARG A 287 -2.48 18.98 -5.62
CA ARG A 287 -1.68 19.40 -4.46
C ARG A 287 -1.08 18.23 -3.70
N TRP A 288 -1.89 17.18 -3.47
CA TRP A 288 -1.43 15.96 -2.80
C TRP A 288 -0.34 15.26 -3.63
N GLN A 289 -0.54 15.10 -4.93
CA GLN A 289 0.42 14.50 -5.86
C GLN A 289 1.74 15.30 -5.87
N HIS A 290 1.67 16.61 -5.97
CA HIS A 290 2.84 17.49 -5.91
C HIS A 290 3.58 17.33 -4.57
N GLN A 291 2.87 17.41 -3.45
CA GLN A 291 3.46 17.25 -2.12
C GLN A 291 4.13 15.88 -1.97
N ARG A 292 3.49 14.81 -2.46
CA ARG A 292 4.02 13.47 -2.38
C ARG A 292 5.29 13.29 -3.22
N ASN A 293 5.30 13.85 -4.42
CA ASN A 293 6.41 13.70 -5.36
C ASN A 293 7.61 14.59 -5.00
N HIS A 294 7.37 15.84 -4.60
CA HIS A 294 8.43 16.85 -4.49
C HIS A 294 8.81 17.22 -3.06
N VAL A 295 7.91 17.02 -2.10
CA VAL A 295 8.12 17.49 -0.72
C VAL A 295 8.33 16.35 0.26
N ARG A 296 7.54 15.25 0.14
CA ARG A 296 7.52 14.16 1.11
C ARG A 296 8.73 13.25 0.99
N PRO A 297 9.58 13.13 2.05
CA PRO A 297 10.67 12.16 2.06
C PRO A 297 10.15 10.73 2.07
N HIS A 298 10.80 9.83 1.34
CA HIS A 298 10.44 8.42 1.23
C HIS A 298 11.50 7.53 1.87
N GLU A 299 11.12 6.70 2.84
CA GLU A 299 12.06 5.84 3.57
C GLU A 299 12.74 4.82 2.65
N ALA A 300 11.98 4.19 1.74
CA ALA A 300 12.51 3.24 0.76
C ALA A 300 13.47 3.89 -0.27
N LEU A 301 13.53 5.21 -0.32
CA LEU A 301 14.41 5.98 -1.20
C LEU A 301 15.51 6.71 -0.40
N GLY A 302 15.90 6.20 0.77
CA GLY A 302 16.88 6.88 1.61
C GLY A 302 16.48 8.28 2.06
N GLN A 303 15.17 8.53 2.23
CA GLN A 303 14.60 9.84 2.56
C GLN A 303 14.72 10.89 1.41
N LEU A 304 14.97 10.47 0.18
CA LEU A 304 14.80 11.31 -1.00
C LEU A 304 13.33 11.46 -1.36
N CYS A 305 12.99 12.52 -2.10
CA CYS A 305 11.68 12.67 -2.68
C CYS A 305 11.60 11.92 -4.01
N PRO A 306 10.44 11.35 -4.39
CA PRO A 306 10.26 10.64 -5.65
C PRO A 306 10.76 11.39 -6.89
N ALA A 307 10.52 12.70 -6.95
CA ALA A 307 10.94 13.55 -8.07
C ALA A 307 12.47 13.68 -8.24
N GLN A 308 13.26 13.35 -7.22
CA GLN A 308 14.73 13.36 -7.31
C GLN A 308 15.28 12.10 -8.01
N ILE A 309 14.44 11.07 -8.17
CA ILE A 309 14.80 9.78 -8.76
C ILE A 309 14.10 9.58 -10.10
N TYR A 310 12.85 10.05 -10.22
CA TYR A 310 12.04 9.87 -11.41
C TYR A 310 12.54 10.72 -12.59
N HIS A 311 12.58 10.12 -13.76
CA HIS A 311 12.74 10.81 -15.06
C HIS A 311 11.77 10.21 -16.08
N ARG A 312 11.43 10.97 -17.13
CA ARG A 312 10.51 10.52 -18.18
C ARG A 312 11.10 9.35 -18.99
N SER A 313 10.24 8.47 -19.46
CA SER A 313 10.63 7.39 -20.35
C SER A 313 10.98 7.93 -21.74
N GLN A 314 12.00 7.33 -22.37
CA GLN A 314 12.35 7.61 -23.76
C GLN A 314 11.42 6.90 -24.76
N ARG A 315 10.67 5.88 -24.30
CA ARG A 315 9.70 5.16 -25.11
C ARG A 315 8.49 6.05 -25.36
N ARG A 316 8.15 6.29 -26.63
CA ARG A 316 7.06 7.20 -27.02
C ARG A 316 5.80 6.42 -27.34
N LEU A 317 4.64 7.04 -27.03
CA LEU A 317 3.34 6.55 -27.46
C LEU A 317 3.25 6.59 -28.99
N ARG A 318 2.84 5.49 -29.60
CA ARG A 318 2.61 5.35 -31.05
C ARG A 318 1.10 5.32 -31.30
N GLU A 319 0.59 6.27 -32.04
CA GLU A 319 -0.86 6.39 -32.23
C GLU A 319 -1.39 5.38 -33.27
N ASN A 320 -0.56 4.98 -34.24
CA ASN A 320 -0.98 4.20 -35.41
C ASN A 320 -0.37 2.79 -35.49
N ASP A 321 0.65 2.46 -34.68
CA ASP A 321 1.30 1.15 -34.74
C ASP A 321 0.61 0.14 -33.79
N LYS A 322 -0.28 -0.66 -34.35
CA LYS A 322 -0.97 -1.76 -33.63
C LYS A 322 -0.30 -3.12 -33.86
N ILE A 323 0.95 -3.15 -34.31
CA ILE A 323 1.55 -4.42 -34.76
C ILE A 323 2.34 -5.03 -33.60
N VAL A 324 1.77 -6.03 -32.97
CA VAL A 324 2.50 -7.00 -32.18
C VAL A 324 3.39 -7.81 -33.10
N ARG A 325 4.70 -7.80 -32.87
CA ARG A 325 5.66 -8.59 -33.61
C ARG A 325 5.80 -9.97 -32.99
N TYR A 326 5.78 -10.99 -33.82
CA TYR A 326 5.99 -12.37 -33.40
C TYR A 326 7.37 -12.87 -33.88
N PRO A 327 8.04 -13.73 -33.09
CA PRO A 327 9.28 -14.40 -33.52
C PRO A 327 9.08 -15.27 -34.76
N LYS A 328 10.19 -15.69 -35.39
CA LYS A 328 10.14 -16.70 -36.47
C LYS A 328 9.47 -17.97 -35.93
N GLY A 329 8.71 -18.65 -36.82
CA GLY A 329 7.96 -19.86 -36.46
C GLY A 329 6.50 -19.62 -35.99
N PHE A 330 6.08 -18.37 -35.87
CA PHE A 330 4.66 -18.06 -35.66
C PHE A 330 3.96 -17.76 -36.99
N LEU A 331 2.79 -18.36 -37.19
CA LEU A 331 1.85 -17.97 -38.23
C LEU A 331 0.98 -16.83 -37.68
N VAL A 332 1.13 -15.64 -38.27
CA VAL A 332 0.37 -14.45 -37.80
C VAL A 332 -0.97 -14.36 -38.52
N ARG A 333 -2.04 -14.20 -37.78
CA ARG A 333 -3.40 -14.05 -38.30
C ARG A 333 -4.08 -12.82 -37.71
N LYS A 334 -4.87 -12.15 -38.55
CA LYS A 334 -5.71 -11.03 -38.12
C LYS A 334 -7.05 -11.54 -37.60
N VAL A 335 -7.46 -11.07 -36.45
CA VAL A 335 -8.80 -11.31 -35.87
C VAL A 335 -9.80 -10.35 -36.52
N SER A 336 -10.98 -10.82 -36.88
CA SER A 336 -12.05 -10.01 -37.46
C SER A 336 -12.55 -8.92 -36.51
N ILE A 337 -13.32 -7.99 -37.06
CA ILE A 337 -13.97 -6.93 -36.24
C ILE A 337 -14.95 -7.50 -35.19
N SER A 338 -15.52 -8.68 -35.45
CA SER A 338 -16.41 -9.41 -34.55
C SER A 338 -15.69 -10.38 -33.61
N GLY A 339 -14.34 -10.30 -33.52
CA GLY A 339 -13.56 -11.12 -32.59
C GLY A 339 -13.34 -12.58 -33.04
N HIS A 340 -13.47 -12.87 -34.33
CA HIS A 340 -13.29 -14.22 -34.87
C HIS A 340 -11.95 -14.39 -35.57
N LEU A 341 -11.39 -15.57 -35.40
CA LEU A 341 -10.16 -16.03 -36.05
C LEU A 341 -10.51 -17.18 -36.99
N TRP A 342 -10.17 -17.04 -38.30
CA TRP A 342 -10.27 -18.10 -39.27
C TRP A 342 -8.91 -18.84 -39.40
N HIS A 343 -8.96 -20.17 -39.17
CA HIS A 343 -7.78 -21.03 -39.30
C HIS A 343 -8.19 -22.46 -39.70
N GLU A 344 -7.53 -23.01 -40.68
CA GLU A 344 -7.72 -24.40 -41.20
C GLU A 344 -9.20 -24.79 -41.43
N GLY A 345 -9.93 -23.91 -42.12
CA GLY A 345 -11.35 -24.17 -42.43
C GLY A 345 -12.33 -23.96 -41.26
N HIS A 346 -11.85 -23.54 -40.11
CA HIS A 346 -12.67 -23.36 -38.88
C HIS A 346 -12.65 -21.93 -38.40
N ASN A 347 -13.74 -21.53 -37.71
CA ASN A 347 -13.94 -20.20 -37.17
C ASN A 347 -13.94 -20.24 -35.64
N TYR A 348 -12.91 -19.63 -35.02
CA TYR A 348 -12.71 -19.60 -33.59
C TYR A 348 -13.13 -18.24 -33.03
N HIS A 349 -14.05 -18.20 -32.08
CA HIS A 349 -14.43 -16.96 -31.40
C HIS A 349 -13.45 -16.66 -30.28
N LEU A 350 -12.67 -15.56 -30.41
CA LEU A 350 -11.70 -15.11 -29.41
C LEU A 350 -12.27 -14.01 -28.49
N GLY A 351 -13.35 -13.37 -28.95
CA GLY A 351 -13.99 -12.24 -28.27
C GLY A 351 -13.62 -10.88 -28.84
N GLU A 352 -14.52 -9.91 -28.68
CA GLU A 352 -14.39 -8.55 -29.23
C GLU A 352 -13.18 -7.77 -28.70
N VAL A 353 -12.61 -8.16 -27.56
CA VAL A 353 -11.38 -7.54 -27.00
C VAL A 353 -10.20 -7.67 -27.95
N PHE A 354 -10.18 -8.68 -28.82
CA PHE A 354 -9.15 -8.93 -29.81
C PHE A 354 -9.49 -8.40 -31.23
N ALA A 355 -10.62 -7.72 -31.38
CA ALA A 355 -11.06 -7.20 -32.68
C ALA A 355 -9.96 -6.41 -33.38
N ASN A 356 -9.71 -6.73 -34.65
CA ASN A 356 -8.65 -6.15 -35.46
C ASN A 356 -7.20 -6.33 -34.95
N CYS A 357 -6.98 -7.16 -33.92
CA CYS A 357 -5.65 -7.50 -33.44
C CYS A 357 -5.01 -8.58 -34.32
N HIS A 358 -3.68 -8.65 -34.26
CA HIS A 358 -2.92 -9.77 -34.83
C HIS A 358 -2.57 -10.76 -33.71
N VAL A 359 -2.86 -12.03 -33.90
CA VAL A 359 -2.51 -13.13 -33.02
C VAL A 359 -1.49 -14.03 -33.67
N GLY A 360 -0.67 -14.68 -32.88
CA GLY A 360 0.34 -15.65 -33.35
C GLY A 360 -0.12 -17.08 -33.08
N LEU A 361 0.00 -17.92 -34.06
CA LEU A 361 -0.24 -19.36 -33.96
C LEU A 361 1.09 -20.09 -34.05
N ARG A 362 1.28 -21.11 -33.26
CA ARG A 362 2.47 -21.97 -33.32
C ARG A 362 2.07 -23.40 -32.98
N VAL A 363 2.59 -24.36 -33.71
CA VAL A 363 2.42 -25.76 -33.39
C VAL A 363 3.44 -26.17 -32.32
N ASP A 364 2.99 -26.78 -31.24
CA ASP A 364 3.87 -27.31 -30.20
C ASP A 364 4.44 -28.69 -30.57
N SER A 365 5.32 -29.23 -29.70
CA SER A 365 5.93 -30.55 -29.91
C SER A 365 4.94 -31.72 -29.92
N ALA A 366 3.71 -31.51 -29.41
CA ALA A 366 2.64 -32.49 -29.41
C ALA A 366 1.67 -32.33 -30.61
N GLY A 367 1.98 -31.44 -31.55
CA GLY A 367 1.16 -31.20 -32.75
C GLY A 367 -0.07 -30.32 -32.47
N ARG A 368 -0.17 -29.67 -31.33
CA ARG A 368 -1.30 -28.80 -30.98
C ARG A 368 -1.02 -27.35 -31.40
N THR A 369 -2.03 -26.67 -31.91
CA THR A 369 -1.90 -25.24 -32.29
C THR A 369 -2.11 -24.32 -31.10
N GLU A 370 -1.00 -23.75 -30.60
CA GLU A 370 -1.01 -22.70 -29.59
C GLU A 370 -1.50 -21.37 -30.17
N LEU A 371 -2.32 -20.67 -29.43
CA LEU A 371 -2.76 -19.30 -29.70
C LEU A 371 -2.06 -18.32 -28.77
N HIS A 372 -1.40 -17.31 -29.32
CA HIS A 372 -0.69 -16.27 -28.57
C HIS A 372 -1.16 -14.87 -28.94
N PHE A 373 -1.23 -13.99 -27.94
CA PHE A 373 -1.31 -12.55 -28.16
C PHE A 373 -0.07 -11.89 -27.54
N ALA A 374 0.81 -11.37 -28.38
CA ALA A 374 2.17 -10.99 -28.01
C ALA A 374 2.91 -12.17 -27.35
N ASN A 375 3.39 -11.96 -26.12
CA ASN A 375 4.05 -12.99 -25.31
C ASN A 375 3.09 -13.78 -24.39
N ILE A 376 1.78 -13.54 -24.49
CA ILE A 376 0.78 -14.20 -23.65
C ILE A 376 0.23 -15.41 -24.39
N HIS A 377 0.41 -16.59 -23.82
CA HIS A 377 -0.23 -17.81 -24.29
C HIS A 377 -1.71 -17.79 -23.87
N LEU A 378 -2.61 -17.65 -24.84
CA LEU A 378 -4.05 -17.57 -24.61
C LEU A 378 -4.70 -18.94 -24.46
N GLY A 379 -4.11 -19.99 -25.07
CA GLY A 379 -4.62 -21.35 -25.07
C GLY A 379 -4.29 -22.08 -26.38
N TYR A 380 -5.04 -23.13 -26.63
CA TYR A 380 -4.91 -24.00 -27.80
C TYR A 380 -6.18 -23.92 -28.64
N LEU A 381 -6.03 -23.90 -29.96
CA LEU A 381 -7.16 -24.06 -30.88
C LEU A 381 -7.62 -25.52 -30.83
N TYR A 382 -8.88 -25.74 -30.61
CA TYR A 382 -9.47 -27.07 -30.51
C TYR A 382 -10.67 -27.16 -31.44
N TYR A 383 -10.80 -28.27 -32.15
CA TYR A 383 -11.94 -28.56 -32.99
C TYR A 383 -12.51 -29.93 -32.62
N ASP A 384 -13.80 -29.98 -32.31
CA ASP A 384 -14.52 -31.20 -32.05
C ASP A 384 -15.86 -31.17 -32.78
N PRO A 385 -15.98 -31.99 -33.89
CA PRO A 385 -17.21 -32.03 -34.67
C PRO A 385 -18.40 -32.63 -33.91
N ALA A 386 -18.16 -33.35 -32.80
CA ALA A 386 -19.21 -33.94 -31.97
C ALA A 386 -19.70 -33.03 -30.87
N GLU A 387 -19.08 -31.85 -30.66
CA GLU A 387 -19.47 -30.89 -29.66
C GLU A 387 -20.87 -30.28 -29.93
N ARG A 388 -21.77 -30.39 -28.96
CA ARG A 388 -23.17 -29.91 -29.09
C ARG A 388 -23.53 -28.75 -28.17
N LEU A 389 -22.70 -28.49 -27.14
CA LEU A 389 -22.99 -27.47 -26.12
C LEU A 389 -22.37 -26.09 -26.46
N ARG A 390 -21.44 -26.06 -27.41
CA ARG A 390 -20.72 -24.85 -27.86
C ARG A 390 -20.34 -25.00 -29.33
N PRO A 391 -19.89 -23.93 -30.01
CA PRO A 391 -19.35 -24.04 -31.35
C PRO A 391 -18.24 -25.12 -31.43
N PRO A 392 -18.19 -25.95 -32.48
CA PRO A 392 -17.24 -27.05 -32.58
C PRO A 392 -15.78 -26.61 -32.62
N ALA A 393 -15.52 -25.37 -32.99
CA ALA A 393 -14.20 -24.73 -32.96
C ALA A 393 -14.12 -23.71 -31.81
N TYR A 394 -13.24 -23.95 -30.85
CA TYR A 394 -13.09 -23.09 -29.66
C TYR A 394 -11.65 -23.08 -29.13
N VAL A 395 -11.36 -22.16 -28.21
CA VAL A 395 -10.07 -22.06 -27.55
C VAL A 395 -10.11 -22.72 -26.19
N VAL A 396 -9.16 -23.63 -25.96
CA VAL A 396 -9.00 -24.33 -24.67
C VAL A 396 -7.90 -23.62 -23.89
N PRO A 397 -8.15 -23.15 -22.66
CA PRO A 397 -7.12 -22.53 -21.81
C PRO A 397 -5.92 -23.45 -21.55
N PRO A 398 -4.71 -22.92 -21.31
CA PRO A 398 -3.48 -23.70 -21.19
C PRO A 398 -3.51 -24.82 -20.13
N ASN A 399 -4.31 -24.66 -19.08
CA ASN A 399 -4.40 -25.60 -17.95
C ASN A 399 -5.70 -26.42 -17.95
N HIS A 400 -6.36 -26.53 -19.10
CA HIS A 400 -7.64 -27.25 -19.18
C HIS A 400 -7.45 -28.77 -19.25
N LYS A 401 -8.34 -29.54 -18.60
CA LYS A 401 -8.26 -31.00 -18.54
C LYS A 401 -8.26 -31.70 -19.91
N LEU A 402 -8.90 -31.12 -20.93
CA LEU A 402 -8.90 -31.62 -22.28
C LEU A 402 -7.51 -31.76 -22.91
N LEU A 403 -6.53 -31.00 -22.45
CA LEU A 403 -5.15 -31.05 -22.94
C LEU A 403 -4.37 -32.29 -22.44
N ALA A 404 -4.89 -32.99 -21.44
CA ALA A 404 -4.33 -34.25 -20.92
C ALA A 404 -4.71 -35.45 -21.80
N ILE A 405 -5.67 -35.30 -22.71
CA ILE A 405 -6.13 -36.39 -23.62
C ILE A 405 -5.33 -36.26 -24.94
N PRO A 406 -4.63 -37.34 -25.40
CA PRO A 406 -3.95 -37.32 -26.70
C PRO A 406 -4.96 -37.06 -27.82
N GLN A 407 -4.72 -36.06 -28.65
CA GLN A 407 -5.56 -35.79 -29.83
C GLN A 407 -5.33 -36.86 -30.91
N PRO A 408 -6.37 -37.34 -31.61
CA PRO A 408 -6.19 -38.13 -32.79
C PRO A 408 -5.45 -37.31 -33.86
N ILE A 409 -4.35 -37.84 -34.35
CA ILE A 409 -3.54 -37.21 -35.39
C ILE A 409 -4.40 -37.10 -36.65
N THR A 410 -4.97 -35.95 -36.92
CA THR A 410 -5.57 -35.67 -38.23
C THR A 410 -4.45 -35.52 -39.26
N LYS A 411 -4.29 -36.53 -40.14
CA LYS A 411 -3.37 -36.43 -41.27
C LYS A 411 -3.74 -35.21 -42.13
N PRO A 412 -2.75 -34.39 -42.57
CA PRO A 412 -3.05 -33.31 -43.50
C PRO A 412 -3.65 -33.93 -44.78
N LYS A 413 -4.78 -33.38 -45.20
CA LYS A 413 -5.28 -33.69 -46.55
C LYS A 413 -4.25 -33.17 -47.57
N VAL A 414 -3.68 -34.09 -48.33
CA VAL A 414 -2.84 -33.84 -49.50
C VAL A 414 -3.61 -33.05 -50.54
#